data_e21d480c3e1475ca7fdfbe528b4c1361
#
_entry.id   e21d480c3e1475ca7fdfbe528b4c1361
#
_cell.length_a   1.000
_cell.length_b   1.000
_cell.length_c   1.000
_cell.angle_alpha   90.00
_cell.angle_beta   90.00
_cell.angle_gamma   90.00
#
_symmetry.space_group_name_H-M   'P 1'
#
loop_
_entity.id
_entity.type
_entity.pdbx_description
1 polymer ?
#
loop_
_entity_poly.entity_id
_entity_poly.type
_entity_poly.pdbx_seq_one_letter_code
_entity_poly.pdbx_strand_id
1 'polypeptide(L)'
;FHDLGMYVDLFEAPFLKATREYYASEASTQLQALDVPSYLHHVRQRLAQEEQRVVHYLHLSTRKALLACTLEQTLAAHTDAIVEKGFSALMDQTRLDDLKNMYGLYALVDALPKLRQAFSAYIKRVGTAMVSDPERERGLVREGSVYPAAGAHGACGCPCPRAVPMP
;
A
#
# COMPACT_ATOMS: atom_id res chain seq x y z
N PHE A 1 -28.28 -4.02 28.67
CA PHE A 1 -27.39 -2.84 28.94
C PHE A 1 -27.27 -1.95 27.71
N HIS A 2 -27.08 -2.50 26.50
CA HIS A 2 -26.97 -1.72 25.25
C HIS A 2 -28.25 -0.91 24.96
N ASP A 3 -29.40 -1.54 25.12
CA ASP A 3 -30.71 -0.93 24.84
C ASP A 3 -31.07 0.24 25.78
N LEU A 4 -30.39 0.35 26.92
CA LEU A 4 -30.59 1.42 27.88
C LEU A 4 -29.63 2.61 27.68
N GLY A 5 -28.78 2.61 26.62
CA GLY A 5 -27.73 3.60 26.40
C GLY A 5 -26.54 3.52 27.35
N MET A 6 -26.66 2.78 28.42
CA MET A 6 -25.63 2.65 29.46
C MET A 6 -24.34 2.00 28.94
N TYR A 7 -24.44 1.14 27.93
CA TYR A 7 -23.27 0.48 27.33
C TYR A 7 -22.29 1.49 26.76
N VAL A 8 -22.78 2.48 26.03
CA VAL A 8 -21.93 3.49 25.37
C VAL A 8 -21.24 4.37 26.43
N ASP A 9 -21.97 4.90 27.39
CA ASP A 9 -21.43 5.86 28.34
C ASP A 9 -20.54 5.22 29.39
N LEU A 10 -20.94 4.06 29.92
CA LEU A 10 -20.24 3.42 31.03
C LEU A 10 -19.11 2.47 30.59
N PHE A 11 -19.18 1.96 29.36
CA PHE A 11 -18.20 0.99 28.90
C PHE A 11 -17.50 1.42 27.61
N GLU A 12 -18.22 1.68 26.51
CA GLU A 12 -17.61 1.89 25.19
C GLU A 12 -16.70 3.13 25.16
N ALA A 13 -17.15 4.25 25.69
CA ALA A 13 -16.39 5.51 25.65
C ALA A 13 -15.08 5.40 26.48
N PRO A 14 -15.08 4.95 27.75
CA PRO A 14 -13.83 4.75 28.50
C PRO A 14 -12.96 3.65 27.91
N PHE A 15 -13.53 2.59 27.35
CA PHE A 15 -12.80 1.52 26.67
C PHE A 15 -12.06 2.04 25.43
N LEU A 16 -12.72 2.81 24.57
CA LEU A 16 -12.10 3.39 23.39
C LEU A 16 -11.02 4.42 23.74
N LYS A 17 -11.19 5.15 24.83
CA LYS A 17 -10.16 6.06 25.34
C LYS A 17 -8.90 5.30 25.76
N ALA A 18 -9.04 4.27 26.58
CA ALA A 18 -7.93 3.42 27.01
C ALA A 18 -7.25 2.71 25.83
N THR A 19 -8.04 2.25 24.85
CA THR A 19 -7.55 1.63 23.61
C THR A 19 -6.70 2.61 22.79
N ARG A 20 -7.12 3.87 22.69
CA ARG A 20 -6.37 4.92 21.99
C ARG A 20 -5.02 5.18 22.63
N GLU A 21 -4.99 5.33 23.95
CA GLU A 21 -3.76 5.54 24.73
C GLU A 21 -2.79 4.36 24.58
N TYR A 22 -3.32 3.14 24.65
CA TYR A 22 -2.54 1.91 24.48
C TYR A 22 -1.90 1.84 23.10
N TYR A 23 -2.68 1.99 22.02
CA TYR A 23 -2.15 1.89 20.66
C TYR A 23 -1.25 3.05 20.26
N ALA A 24 -1.45 4.24 20.78
CA ALA A 24 -0.53 5.36 20.59
C ALA A 24 0.86 5.07 21.15
N SER A 25 0.92 4.51 22.36
CA SER A 25 2.18 4.11 23.01
C SER A 25 2.83 2.91 22.28
N GLU A 26 2.04 1.88 21.97
CA GLU A 26 2.53 0.69 21.26
C GLU A 26 3.07 1.06 19.88
N ALA A 27 2.35 1.86 19.09
CA ALA A 27 2.74 2.26 17.74
C ALA A 27 4.08 3.01 17.75
N SER A 28 4.27 3.96 18.65
CA SER A 28 5.53 4.71 18.73
C SER A 28 6.72 3.81 19.06
N THR A 29 6.53 2.86 19.99
CA THR A 29 7.57 1.89 20.39
C THR A 29 7.91 0.93 19.25
N GLN A 30 6.88 0.35 18.63
CA GLN A 30 7.07 -0.65 17.57
C GLN A 30 7.63 -0.04 16.28
N LEU A 31 7.24 1.19 15.94
CA LEU A 31 7.76 1.88 14.76
C LEU A 31 9.26 2.19 14.87
N GLN A 32 9.76 2.37 16.10
CA GLN A 32 11.20 2.55 16.34
C GLN A 32 11.96 1.21 16.31
N ALA A 33 11.37 0.16 16.86
CA ALA A 33 12.01 -1.14 17.03
C ALA A 33 12.00 -1.99 15.75
N LEU A 34 10.95 -1.91 14.94
CA LEU A 34 10.74 -2.78 13.78
C LEU A 34 11.10 -2.07 12.46
N ASP A 35 11.42 -2.87 11.44
CA ASP A 35 11.43 -2.44 10.04
C ASP A 35 9.99 -2.26 9.53
N VAL A 36 9.83 -1.53 8.43
CA VAL A 36 8.49 -1.17 7.92
C VAL A 36 7.64 -2.38 7.55
N PRO A 37 8.14 -3.42 6.84
CA PRO A 37 7.35 -4.61 6.56
C PRO A 37 6.83 -5.30 7.82
N SER A 38 7.70 -5.51 8.81
CA SER A 38 7.33 -6.14 10.08
C SER A 38 6.34 -5.30 10.86
N TYR A 39 6.49 -3.98 10.85
CA TYR A 39 5.53 -3.07 11.46
C TYR A 39 4.14 -3.15 10.79
N LEU A 40 4.06 -3.14 9.46
CA LEU A 40 2.79 -3.25 8.75
C LEU A 40 2.12 -4.61 8.98
N HIS A 41 2.92 -5.68 9.10
CA HIS A 41 2.41 -7.00 9.47
C HIS A 41 1.85 -7.00 10.90
N HIS A 42 2.56 -6.37 11.84
CA HIS A 42 2.10 -6.19 13.22
C HIS A 42 0.77 -5.43 13.28
N VAL A 43 0.63 -4.31 12.55
CA VAL A 43 -0.64 -3.56 12.47
C VAL A 43 -1.78 -4.45 11.98
N ARG A 44 -1.56 -5.25 10.93
CA ARG A 44 -2.57 -6.18 10.41
C ARG A 44 -2.96 -7.24 11.44
N GLN A 45 -2.00 -7.76 12.17
CA GLN A 45 -2.24 -8.73 13.25
C GLN A 45 -3.06 -8.11 14.38
N ARG A 46 -2.77 -6.86 14.78
CA ARG A 46 -3.57 -6.15 15.79
C ARG A 46 -5.02 -5.94 15.35
N LEU A 47 -5.24 -5.53 14.11
CA LEU A 47 -6.60 -5.39 13.57
C LEU A 47 -7.37 -6.71 13.62
N ALA A 48 -6.75 -7.83 13.27
CA ALA A 48 -7.37 -9.15 13.34
C ALA A 48 -7.69 -9.54 14.81
N GLN A 49 -6.82 -9.22 15.76
CA GLN A 49 -7.06 -9.46 17.18
C GLN A 49 -8.22 -8.63 17.70
N GLU A 50 -8.35 -7.36 17.30
CA GLU A 50 -9.48 -6.52 17.68
C GLU A 50 -10.80 -7.01 17.06
N GLU A 51 -10.78 -7.49 15.81
CA GLU A 51 -11.96 -8.13 15.23
C GLU A 51 -12.41 -9.36 16.02
N GLN A 52 -11.48 -10.23 16.43
CA GLN A 52 -11.79 -11.38 17.28
C GLN A 52 -12.32 -10.94 18.65
N ARG A 53 -11.77 -9.88 19.24
CA ARG A 53 -12.25 -9.33 20.52
C ARG A 53 -13.71 -8.87 20.42
N VAL A 54 -14.07 -8.21 19.33
CA VAL A 54 -15.48 -7.83 19.09
C VAL A 54 -16.38 -9.04 19.00
N VAL A 55 -16.00 -10.05 18.24
CA VAL A 55 -16.82 -11.26 18.06
C VAL A 55 -17.08 -11.99 19.37
N HIS A 56 -16.10 -12.04 20.29
CA HIS A 56 -16.19 -12.87 21.50
C HIS A 56 -16.64 -12.10 22.73
N TYR A 57 -16.37 -10.80 22.82
CA TYR A 57 -16.50 -10.09 24.11
C TYR A 57 -17.25 -8.76 24.06
N LEU A 58 -17.40 -8.15 22.87
CA LEU A 58 -17.98 -6.82 22.73
C LEU A 58 -19.29 -6.84 21.97
N HIS A 59 -20.06 -5.77 22.11
CA HIS A 59 -21.23 -5.58 21.26
C HIS A 59 -20.80 -5.18 19.83
N LEU A 60 -21.51 -5.67 18.82
CA LEU A 60 -21.15 -5.44 17.41
C LEU A 60 -21.13 -3.95 17.00
N SER A 61 -21.91 -3.10 17.70
CA SER A 61 -21.90 -1.65 17.46
C SER A 61 -20.52 -1.02 17.68
N THR A 62 -19.74 -1.55 18.62
CA THR A 62 -18.38 -1.06 18.96
C THR A 62 -17.35 -1.38 17.88
N ARG A 63 -17.63 -2.36 17.00
CA ARG A 63 -16.66 -2.85 15.99
C ARG A 63 -16.07 -1.71 15.16
N LYS A 64 -16.94 -0.87 14.60
CA LYS A 64 -16.50 0.22 13.69
C LYS A 64 -15.63 1.23 14.43
N ALA A 65 -16.05 1.64 15.62
CA ALA A 65 -15.33 2.62 16.43
C ALA A 65 -13.97 2.08 16.91
N LEU A 66 -13.91 0.81 17.31
CA LEU A 66 -12.69 0.15 17.77
C LEU A 66 -11.66 0.01 16.65
N LEU A 67 -12.05 -0.50 15.48
CA LEU A 67 -11.15 -0.65 14.35
C LEU A 67 -10.67 0.70 13.81
N ALA A 68 -11.55 1.71 13.74
CA ALA A 68 -11.18 3.06 13.35
C ALA A 68 -10.16 3.67 14.33
N CYS A 69 -10.40 3.53 15.64
CA CYS A 69 -9.47 4.00 16.67
C CYS A 69 -8.09 3.31 16.56
N THR A 70 -8.07 2.00 16.36
CA THR A 70 -6.82 1.25 16.19
C THR A 70 -6.06 1.70 14.96
N LEU A 71 -6.72 1.82 13.81
CA LEU A 71 -6.12 2.32 12.56
C LEU A 71 -5.61 3.74 12.67
N GLU A 72 -6.36 4.62 13.35
CA GLU A 72 -5.96 6.01 13.57
C GLU A 72 -4.63 6.10 14.32
N GLN A 73 -4.49 5.36 15.42
CA GLN A 73 -3.30 5.43 16.27
C GLN A 73 -2.11 4.65 15.71
N THR A 74 -2.35 3.50 15.07
CA THR A 74 -1.25 2.67 14.57
C THR A 74 -0.79 3.05 13.16
N LEU A 75 -1.67 3.60 12.33
CA LEU A 75 -1.34 3.86 10.93
C LEU A 75 -1.50 5.32 10.54
N ALA A 76 -2.69 5.93 10.73
CA ALA A 76 -2.97 7.28 10.23
C ALA A 76 -2.03 8.34 10.82
N ALA A 77 -1.73 8.25 12.12
CA ALA A 77 -0.81 9.15 12.82
C ALA A 77 0.66 9.03 12.34
N HIS A 78 1.03 7.91 11.72
CA HIS A 78 2.42 7.58 11.38
C HIS A 78 2.66 7.37 9.88
N THR A 79 1.68 7.69 9.02
CA THR A 79 1.75 7.45 7.57
C THR A 79 3.00 8.02 6.92
N ASP A 80 3.37 9.25 7.26
CA ASP A 80 4.52 9.93 6.65
C ASP A 80 5.84 9.27 7.08
N ALA A 81 5.99 8.99 8.37
CA ALA A 81 7.17 8.31 8.91
C ALA A 81 7.37 6.90 8.34
N ILE A 82 6.28 6.15 8.12
CA ILE A 82 6.33 4.81 7.52
C ILE A 82 6.79 4.90 6.06
N VAL A 83 6.28 5.86 5.30
CA VAL A 83 6.68 6.07 3.90
C VAL A 83 8.15 6.48 3.81
N GLU A 84 8.56 7.46 4.59
CA GLU A 84 9.94 7.94 4.59
C GLU A 84 10.94 6.86 5.00
N LYS A 85 10.59 6.07 6.04
CA LYS A 85 11.47 5.01 6.58
C LYS A 85 11.62 3.83 5.64
N GLY A 86 10.57 3.42 4.89
CA GLY A 86 10.58 2.10 4.26
C GLY A 86 10.16 2.01 2.81
N PHE A 87 9.43 2.98 2.27
CA PHE A 87 8.88 2.85 0.92
C PHE A 87 9.95 2.69 -0.16
N SER A 88 11.00 3.50 -0.13
CA SER A 88 12.09 3.42 -1.09
C SER A 88 12.81 2.07 -1.05
N ALA A 89 13.09 1.55 0.15
CA ALA A 89 13.74 0.25 0.33
C ALA A 89 12.88 -0.91 -0.19
N LEU A 90 11.57 -0.86 0.02
CA LEU A 90 10.64 -1.86 -0.53
C LEU A 90 10.60 -1.85 -2.06
N MET A 91 10.65 -0.66 -2.66
CA MET A 91 10.71 -0.49 -4.11
C MET A 91 12.04 -0.97 -4.69
N ASP A 92 13.17 -0.62 -4.08
CA ASP A 92 14.51 -1.01 -4.53
C ASP A 92 14.70 -2.53 -4.44
N GLN A 93 14.13 -3.19 -3.43
CA GLN A 93 14.17 -4.65 -3.23
C GLN A 93 13.06 -5.41 -3.98
N THR A 94 12.17 -4.72 -4.69
CA THR A 94 11.05 -5.31 -5.43
C THR A 94 10.15 -6.20 -4.55
N ARG A 95 9.93 -5.81 -3.30
CA ARG A 95 9.12 -6.56 -2.32
C ARG A 95 7.62 -6.33 -2.55
N LEU A 96 7.07 -6.96 -3.58
CA LEU A 96 5.70 -6.74 -4.06
C LEU A 96 4.63 -7.08 -3.02
N ASP A 97 4.82 -8.14 -2.23
CA ASP A 97 3.84 -8.55 -1.21
C ASP A 97 3.74 -7.54 -0.08
N ASP A 98 4.86 -6.96 0.34
CA ASP A 98 4.89 -5.93 1.36
C ASP A 98 4.32 -4.60 0.85
N LEU A 99 4.60 -4.25 -0.41
CA LEU A 99 3.98 -3.10 -1.08
C LEU A 99 2.46 -3.27 -1.22
N LYS A 100 1.99 -4.48 -1.55
CA LYS A 100 0.57 -4.81 -1.58
C LYS A 100 -0.07 -4.71 -0.20
N ASN A 101 0.63 -5.19 0.83
CA ASN A 101 0.18 -5.06 2.22
C ASN A 101 0.09 -3.58 2.64
N MET A 102 1.11 -2.78 2.34
CA MET A 102 1.12 -1.34 2.58
C MET A 102 -0.06 -0.66 1.86
N TYR A 103 -0.26 -0.92 0.57
CA TYR A 103 -1.36 -0.37 -0.20
C TYR A 103 -2.72 -0.69 0.42
N GLY A 104 -2.95 -1.95 0.81
CA GLY A 104 -4.21 -2.37 1.44
C GLY A 104 -4.48 -1.67 2.77
N LEU A 105 -3.45 -1.48 3.61
CA LEU A 105 -3.58 -0.76 4.88
C LEU A 105 -3.82 0.74 4.66
N TYR A 106 -3.10 1.36 3.71
CA TYR A 106 -3.28 2.79 3.38
C TYR A 106 -4.65 3.09 2.78
N ALA A 107 -5.26 2.12 2.08
CA ALA A 107 -6.64 2.25 1.60
C ALA A 107 -7.66 2.31 2.75
N LEU A 108 -7.40 1.66 3.89
CA LEU A 108 -8.29 1.67 5.04
C LEU A 108 -8.32 3.01 5.80
N VAL A 109 -7.27 3.82 5.66
CA VAL A 109 -7.13 5.14 6.32
C VAL A 109 -7.17 6.31 5.34
N ASP A 110 -7.62 6.07 4.10
CA ASP A 110 -7.69 7.08 3.02
C ASP A 110 -6.35 7.81 2.75
N ALA A 111 -5.22 7.17 3.07
CA ALA A 111 -3.87 7.72 2.92
C ALA A 111 -3.22 7.39 1.56
N LEU A 112 -3.95 6.82 0.61
CA LEU A 112 -3.46 6.50 -0.74
C LEU A 112 -2.83 7.70 -1.50
N PRO A 113 -3.33 8.95 -1.35
CA PRO A 113 -2.67 10.10 -1.97
C PRO A 113 -1.22 10.28 -1.55
N LYS A 114 -0.88 10.04 -0.27
CA LYS A 114 0.49 10.11 0.24
C LYS A 114 1.38 9.03 -0.40
N LEU A 115 0.87 7.81 -0.50
CA LEU A 115 1.58 6.71 -1.14
C LEU A 115 1.82 6.99 -2.63
N ARG A 116 0.84 7.55 -3.34
CA ARG A 116 0.97 7.98 -4.74
C ARG A 116 2.04 9.06 -4.91
N GLN A 117 2.08 10.02 -4.00
CA GLN A 117 3.10 11.09 -4.01
C GLN A 117 4.50 10.50 -3.80
N ALA A 118 4.69 9.59 -2.86
CA ALA A 118 5.94 8.89 -2.60
C ALA A 118 6.39 8.07 -3.82
N PHE A 119 5.47 7.36 -4.46
CA PHE A 119 5.73 6.60 -5.68
C PHE A 119 6.16 7.51 -6.83
N SER A 120 5.48 8.63 -7.04
CA SER A 120 5.86 9.62 -8.06
C SER A 120 7.25 10.20 -7.80
N ALA A 121 7.56 10.54 -6.55
CA ALA A 121 8.87 11.02 -6.16
C ALA A 121 9.98 9.97 -6.39
N TYR A 122 9.70 8.71 -6.05
CA TYR A 122 10.60 7.58 -6.28
C TYR A 122 10.91 7.41 -7.79
N ILE A 123 9.88 7.37 -8.65
CA ILE A 123 10.07 7.23 -10.10
C ILE A 123 10.89 8.38 -10.67
N LYS A 124 10.60 9.62 -10.26
CA LYS A 124 11.38 10.80 -10.69
C LYS A 124 12.84 10.68 -10.29
N ARG A 125 13.11 10.30 -9.03
CA ARG A 125 14.49 10.12 -8.53
C ARG A 125 15.25 9.06 -9.33
N VAL A 126 14.65 7.88 -9.50
CA VAL A 126 15.27 6.75 -10.22
C VAL A 126 15.43 7.07 -11.70
N GLY A 127 14.40 7.67 -12.32
CA GLY A 127 14.44 8.09 -13.73
C GLY A 127 15.53 9.14 -13.99
N THR A 128 15.65 10.16 -13.13
CA THR A 128 16.72 11.15 -13.24
C THR A 128 18.11 10.51 -13.09
N ALA A 129 18.27 9.61 -12.11
CA ALA A 129 19.53 8.89 -11.93
C ALA A 129 19.89 8.03 -13.15
N MET A 130 18.91 7.38 -13.77
CA MET A 130 19.12 6.58 -14.99
C MET A 130 19.52 7.41 -16.19
N VAL A 131 18.91 8.60 -16.36
CA VAL A 131 19.22 9.51 -17.48
C VAL A 131 20.56 10.22 -17.28
N SER A 132 20.95 10.48 -16.03
CA SER A 132 22.23 11.15 -15.70
C SER A 132 23.42 10.21 -15.68
N ASP A 133 23.25 8.91 -15.92
CA ASP A 133 24.32 7.92 -15.95
C ASP A 133 24.92 7.84 -17.37
N PRO A 134 26.14 8.38 -17.60
CA PRO A 134 26.75 8.44 -18.93
C PRO A 134 27.13 7.05 -19.51
N GLU A 135 27.28 6.04 -18.67
CA GLU A 135 27.55 4.67 -19.12
C GLU A 135 26.30 4.00 -19.70
N ARG A 136 25.12 4.32 -19.16
CA ARG A 136 23.83 3.82 -19.68
C ARG A 136 23.40 4.52 -20.96
N GLU A 137 23.70 5.81 -21.13
CA GLU A 137 23.47 6.52 -22.40
C GLU A 137 24.19 5.84 -23.57
N ARG A 138 25.43 5.40 -23.38
CA ARG A 138 26.21 4.66 -24.38
C ARG A 138 25.61 3.29 -24.73
N GLY A 139 24.93 2.63 -23.75
CA GLY A 139 24.25 1.35 -23.95
C GLY A 139 22.94 1.48 -24.76
N LEU A 140 22.14 2.49 -24.45
CA LEU A 140 20.87 2.76 -25.14
C LEU A 140 21.04 3.16 -26.60
N VAL A 141 22.09 3.91 -26.91
CA VAL A 141 22.45 4.28 -28.30
C VAL A 141 22.94 3.06 -29.11
N ARG A 142 23.50 2.07 -28.43
CA ARG A 142 24.02 0.86 -29.11
C ARG A 142 22.92 -0.17 -29.41
N GLU A 143 21.86 -0.25 -28.65
CA GLU A 143 20.70 -1.13 -28.93
C GLU A 143 19.66 -0.49 -29.85
N GLY A 144 19.65 0.83 -30.02
CA GLY A 144 18.73 1.57 -30.88
C GLY A 144 19.07 1.48 -32.41
N SER A 145 20.15 0.79 -32.79
CA SER A 145 20.59 0.69 -34.18
C SER A 145 20.24 -0.63 -34.89
N VAL A 146 19.15 -1.27 -34.52
CA VAL A 146 18.64 -2.44 -35.24
C VAL A 146 17.21 -2.18 -35.70
N TYR A 147 17.01 -1.09 -36.42
CA TYR A 147 16.00 -1.06 -37.47
C TYR A 147 16.73 -1.26 -38.80
N PRO A 148 16.57 -2.42 -39.51
CA PRO A 148 17.05 -2.54 -40.87
C PRO A 148 16.31 -1.53 -41.71
N ALA A 149 17.06 -0.68 -42.40
CA ALA A 149 16.53 0.24 -43.38
C ALA A 149 15.58 -0.51 -44.33
N ALA A 150 14.34 -0.03 -44.42
CA ALA A 150 13.39 -0.50 -45.43
C ALA A 150 13.95 -0.21 -46.82
N GLY A 151 14.50 -1.25 -47.41
CA GLY A 151 14.96 -1.27 -48.82
C GLY A 151 14.19 -2.32 -49.59
N ALA A 152 13.40 -1.84 -50.53
CA ALA A 152 13.02 -2.42 -51.81
C ALA A 152 12.27 -3.77 -51.87
N HIS A 153 11.03 -3.65 -52.31
CA HIS A 153 10.31 -4.53 -53.24
C HIS A 153 10.40 -6.07 -53.08
N GLY A 154 9.29 -6.63 -52.64
CA GLY A 154 8.98 -8.04 -52.81
C GLY A 154 7.48 -8.26 -52.62
N ALA A 155 6.76 -8.31 -53.74
CA ALA A 155 5.37 -8.71 -53.79
C ALA A 155 5.22 -10.13 -53.21
N CYS A 156 4.46 -10.27 -52.16
CA CYS A 156 4.04 -11.59 -51.72
C CYS A 156 2.53 -11.56 -51.46
N GLY A 157 1.78 -12.23 -52.32
CA GLY A 157 0.34 -12.37 -52.27
C GLY A 157 -0.06 -13.18 -51.03
N CYS A 158 -0.82 -12.57 -50.17
CA CYS A 158 -1.59 -13.31 -49.17
C CYS A 158 -3.03 -13.43 -49.63
N PRO A 159 -3.61 -14.64 -49.72
CA PRO A 159 -5.03 -14.82 -50.00
C PRO A 159 -5.86 -14.46 -48.77
N CYS A 160 -6.78 -13.51 -48.93
CA CYS A 160 -7.82 -13.23 -47.94
C CYS A 160 -8.71 -14.46 -47.71
N PRO A 161 -9.01 -14.87 -46.48
CA PRO A 161 -10.07 -15.80 -46.24
C PRO A 161 -11.45 -15.12 -46.36
N ARG A 162 -12.30 -15.78 -47.17
CA ARG A 162 -13.69 -15.45 -47.46
C ARG A 162 -14.51 -15.31 -46.17
N ALA A 163 -15.34 -14.28 -46.12
CA ALA A 163 -16.43 -14.09 -45.22
C ALA A 163 -17.42 -15.27 -45.26
N VAL A 164 -17.74 -15.82 -44.10
CA VAL A 164 -18.82 -16.80 -43.92
C VAL A 164 -20.07 -16.02 -43.52
N PRO A 165 -21.22 -16.21 -44.20
CA PRO A 165 -22.48 -15.61 -43.77
C PRO A 165 -23.06 -16.41 -42.59
N MET A 166 -23.50 -15.71 -41.60
CA MET A 166 -24.30 -16.26 -40.50
C MET A 166 -25.76 -16.41 -40.92
N PRO A 167 -26.46 -17.48 -40.42
CA PRO A 167 -27.89 -17.59 -40.53
C PRO A 167 -28.65 -16.73 -39.54
#